data_10649ef9ff004385006a5334c80bade0
#
_entry.id   10649ef9ff004385006a5334c80bade0
#
_cell.length_a   1.000
_cell.length_b   1.000
_cell.length_c   1.000
_cell.angle_alpha   90.00
_cell.angle_beta   90.00
_cell.angle_gamma   90.00
#
_symmetry.space_group_name_H-M   'P 1'
#
loop_
_entity.id
_entity.type
_entity.pdbx_description
1 polymer ?
#
loop_
_entity_poly.entity_id
_entity_poly.type
_entity_poly.pdbx_seq_one_letter_code
_entity_poly.pdbx_strand_id
1 'polypeptide(L)'
;VQSDIVSSLSVTTQTYNSSCYVNEGCLSGYGTRKLLRFTTHIKNIGTQDYYVGAPSANSDQWEWDECHGHWHYEGYAEYVLYTLDGIEMPIGFKNGFCVLDLECSDGGVAKFTCNNQGITAGCGDIYNSSLACQWIDITNVPSGIYTLVVRVNWDQSPDKLGHYELRYDNNWAQVCLNIQHTSTSATVSVVNNCSPYVDCAGQIYGSAQPDCEGTCNGLRKAGDLDVNYVYEANDVNTYLSNIAANTATLTPCTDLVADNEIDVYDAIMLNACIQENNGGTHPGGAGVEFCELPTMVLDNVNDTAWFGIGAINTNQKFVIVALQNPLAHLLGYQFTLQGLNITNIETIDPTAGYLPQITYNATTKRIIVSSPTETMTDRFSNPTPILKVSYSSLSGGEVKIGQVESVVNNNYEKIVGQCRPFVQGNNNVCNTGAYTYGVPSVTGTGFTWSINGGTILSGQGTNMVNVNWNGGTVGSLNVVQQ
;
A
#
# COMPACT_ATOMS: atom_id res chain seq x y z
N VAL A 1 -4.10 -32.45 0.45
CA VAL A 1 -4.26 -30.97 0.42
C VAL A 1 -5.70 -30.54 0.30
N GLN A 2 -6.43 -30.88 -0.77
CA GLN A 2 -7.82 -30.43 -0.97
C GLN A 2 -8.77 -30.82 0.17
N SER A 3 -8.66 -32.06 0.68
CA SER A 3 -9.47 -32.54 1.82
C SER A 3 -9.15 -31.77 3.11
N ASP A 4 -7.88 -31.42 3.33
CA ASP A 4 -7.46 -30.69 4.52
C ASP A 4 -7.97 -29.25 4.47
N ILE A 5 -7.91 -28.58 3.30
CA ILE A 5 -8.52 -27.27 3.07
C ILE A 5 -10.00 -27.32 3.41
N VAL A 6 -10.77 -28.21 2.75
CA VAL A 6 -12.22 -28.31 2.90
C VAL A 6 -12.65 -28.58 4.34
N SER A 7 -11.98 -29.50 5.03
CA SER A 7 -12.33 -29.90 6.39
C SER A 7 -12.00 -28.85 7.46
N SER A 8 -11.10 -27.91 7.17
CA SER A 8 -10.61 -26.90 8.11
C SER A 8 -11.06 -25.48 7.80
N LEU A 9 -11.84 -25.28 6.73
CA LEU A 9 -12.33 -23.95 6.34
C LEU A 9 -13.09 -23.25 7.47
N SER A 10 -12.65 -22.03 7.79
CA SER A 10 -13.33 -21.20 8.76
C SER A 10 -13.08 -19.71 8.46
N VAL A 11 -13.97 -18.83 8.91
CA VAL A 11 -13.78 -17.38 8.81
C VAL A 11 -13.65 -16.79 10.19
N THR A 12 -12.62 -16.00 10.41
CA THR A 12 -12.44 -15.22 11.63
C THR A 12 -12.45 -13.74 11.30
N THR A 13 -12.96 -12.91 12.23
CA THR A 13 -12.91 -11.46 12.10
C THR A 13 -12.09 -10.91 13.27
N GLN A 14 -11.05 -10.15 12.98
CA GLN A 14 -10.13 -9.64 13.97
C GLN A 14 -9.66 -8.24 13.59
N THR A 15 -9.41 -7.38 14.59
CA THR A 15 -8.93 -6.00 14.37
C THR A 15 -7.43 -5.93 14.59
N TYR A 16 -6.74 -5.34 13.61
CA TYR A 16 -5.29 -5.10 13.62
C TYR A 16 -5.02 -3.60 13.50
N ASN A 17 -4.38 -3.01 14.51
CA ASN A 17 -4.09 -1.56 14.55
C ASN A 17 -2.60 -1.26 14.31
N SER A 18 -1.75 -2.20 14.57
CA SER A 18 -0.34 -2.22 14.16
C SER A 18 0.06 -3.69 14.15
N SER A 19 0.70 -4.14 13.10
CA SER A 19 1.02 -5.56 13.00
C SER A 19 2.08 -5.82 11.95
N CYS A 20 3.05 -6.63 12.31
CA CYS A 20 3.99 -7.22 11.39
C CYS A 20 3.31 -8.04 10.29
N TYR A 21 2.09 -8.57 10.52
CA TYR A 21 1.34 -9.33 9.50
C TYR A 21 0.95 -8.50 8.27
N VAL A 22 0.90 -7.18 8.39
CA VAL A 22 0.74 -6.29 7.25
C VAL A 22 2.06 -6.20 6.49
N ASN A 23 3.17 -6.05 7.21
CA ASN A 23 4.51 -5.98 6.62
C ASN A 23 4.91 -7.29 5.92
N GLU A 24 4.40 -8.43 6.41
CA GLU A 24 4.58 -9.74 5.78
C GLU A 24 3.61 -10.04 4.63
N GLY A 25 2.77 -9.08 4.23
CA GLY A 25 1.75 -9.29 3.20
C GLY A 25 0.60 -10.22 3.60
N CYS A 26 0.55 -10.71 4.85
CA CYS A 26 -0.54 -11.58 5.33
C CYS A 26 -1.89 -10.86 5.43
N LEU A 27 -1.87 -9.54 5.52
CA LEU A 27 -3.04 -8.67 5.59
C LEU A 27 -2.87 -7.55 4.56
N SER A 28 -3.92 -7.25 3.82
CA SER A 28 -3.96 -6.15 2.87
C SER A 28 -4.19 -4.78 3.51
N GLY A 29 -4.17 -4.67 4.84
CA GLY A 29 -4.31 -3.40 5.55
C GLY A 29 -4.66 -3.54 7.02
N TYR A 30 -4.78 -2.40 7.70
CA TYR A 30 -5.17 -2.31 9.11
C TYR A 30 -6.69 -2.32 9.30
N GLY A 31 -7.13 -2.27 10.56
CA GLY A 31 -8.53 -2.27 10.93
C GLY A 31 -9.10 -3.67 11.12
N THR A 32 -10.43 -3.78 10.96
CA THR A 32 -11.12 -5.08 11.13
C THR A 32 -11.03 -5.89 9.85
N ARG A 33 -10.30 -7.00 9.91
CA ARG A 33 -10.05 -7.90 8.78
C ARG A 33 -10.90 -9.16 8.88
N LYS A 34 -11.35 -9.68 7.74
CA LYS A 34 -12.10 -10.93 7.59
C LYS A 34 -11.18 -11.96 6.96
N LEU A 35 -10.81 -12.96 7.72
CA LEU A 35 -9.75 -13.91 7.38
C LEU A 35 -10.35 -15.29 7.11
N LEU A 36 -10.18 -15.78 5.90
CA LEU A 36 -10.51 -17.15 5.53
C LEU A 36 -9.32 -18.05 5.87
N ARG A 37 -9.51 -18.91 6.85
CA ARG A 37 -8.50 -19.85 7.38
C ARG A 37 -8.71 -21.24 6.84
N PHE A 38 -7.61 -21.92 6.55
CA PHE A 38 -7.61 -23.31 6.13
C PHE A 38 -6.24 -23.96 6.42
N THR A 39 -6.23 -25.27 6.54
CA THR A 39 -5.01 -26.06 6.71
C THR A 39 -4.47 -26.48 5.34
N THR A 40 -3.17 -26.33 5.15
CA THR A 40 -2.46 -26.90 4.00
C THR A 40 -1.53 -28.01 4.45
N HIS A 41 -1.42 -29.04 3.64
CA HIS A 41 -0.54 -30.18 3.88
C HIS A 41 0.22 -30.50 2.60
N ILE A 42 1.51 -30.26 2.61
CA ILE A 42 2.40 -30.41 1.47
C ILE A 42 3.24 -31.67 1.72
N LYS A 43 3.12 -32.68 0.86
CA LYS A 43 3.82 -33.97 1.00
C LYS A 43 4.84 -34.18 -0.10
N ASN A 44 6.01 -34.65 0.27
CA ASN A 44 6.95 -35.21 -0.68
C ASN A 44 6.63 -36.72 -0.89
N ILE A 45 5.89 -37.01 -1.95
CA ILE A 45 5.52 -38.36 -2.37
C ILE A 45 6.55 -39.00 -3.31
N GLY A 46 7.66 -38.30 -3.57
CA GLY A 46 8.79 -38.77 -4.36
C GLY A 46 9.68 -39.77 -3.62
N THR A 47 10.73 -40.19 -4.29
CA THR A 47 11.72 -41.12 -3.73
C THR A 47 13.01 -40.43 -3.27
N GLN A 48 13.11 -39.10 -3.48
CA GLN A 48 14.24 -38.30 -3.04
C GLN A 48 13.75 -37.12 -2.21
N ASP A 49 14.62 -36.62 -1.32
CA ASP A 49 14.33 -35.43 -0.52
C ASP A 49 14.25 -34.21 -1.43
N TYR A 50 13.35 -33.30 -1.11
CA TYR A 50 13.33 -31.95 -1.64
C TYR A 50 14.12 -31.04 -0.73
N TYR A 51 15.23 -30.48 -1.20
CA TYR A 51 16.18 -29.75 -0.34
C TYR A 51 16.16 -28.25 -0.63
N VAL A 52 15.72 -27.47 0.32
CA VAL A 52 15.71 -26.01 0.28
C VAL A 52 17.01 -25.41 0.83
N GLY A 53 17.54 -25.99 1.91
CA GLY A 53 18.83 -25.63 2.48
C GLY A 53 18.76 -24.86 3.78
N ALA A 54 19.93 -24.41 4.24
CA ALA A 54 20.02 -23.56 5.42
C ALA A 54 19.75 -22.09 5.04
N PRO A 55 19.03 -21.35 5.90
CA PRO A 55 18.79 -19.91 5.68
C PRO A 55 20.07 -19.11 5.52
N SER A 56 20.02 -18.09 4.67
CA SER A 56 21.16 -17.21 4.36
C SER A 56 20.69 -15.77 4.21
N ALA A 57 21.23 -14.87 5.00
CA ALA A 57 20.96 -13.43 4.92
C ALA A 57 21.49 -12.76 3.62
N ASN A 58 22.20 -13.52 2.78
CA ASN A 58 22.76 -13.01 1.51
C ASN A 58 22.06 -13.60 0.29
N SER A 59 20.83 -14.04 0.43
CA SER A 59 20.05 -14.63 -0.65
C SER A 59 18.66 -14.02 -0.68
N ASP A 60 18.22 -13.60 -1.81
CA ASP A 60 16.90 -12.99 -2.08
C ASP A 60 15.72 -13.97 -1.85
N GLN A 61 16.02 -15.26 -1.67
CA GLN A 61 15.03 -16.30 -1.36
C GLN A 61 14.77 -16.48 0.15
N TRP A 62 15.43 -15.70 1.02
CA TRP A 62 15.34 -15.84 2.45
C TRP A 62 15.03 -14.50 3.12
N GLU A 63 13.90 -14.41 3.78
CA GLU A 63 13.52 -13.25 4.59
C GLU A 63 13.52 -13.61 6.08
N TRP A 64 14.04 -12.70 6.90
CA TRP A 64 13.92 -12.81 8.36
C TRP A 64 12.56 -12.29 8.81
N ASP A 65 11.73 -13.18 9.29
CA ASP A 65 10.40 -12.84 9.77
C ASP A 65 10.45 -12.37 11.23
N GLU A 66 10.19 -11.08 11.43
CA GLU A 66 10.15 -10.47 12.76
C GLU A 66 8.92 -10.90 13.59
N CYS A 67 7.81 -11.26 12.95
CA CYS A 67 6.60 -11.74 13.61
C CYS A 67 6.77 -13.13 14.21
N HIS A 68 7.50 -13.99 13.55
CA HIS A 68 7.68 -15.39 13.91
C HIS A 68 9.07 -15.68 14.50
N GLY A 69 10.05 -14.79 14.31
CA GLY A 69 11.40 -14.90 14.83
C GLY A 69 12.22 -16.02 14.21
N HIS A 70 11.98 -16.31 12.92
CA HIS A 70 12.74 -17.29 12.15
C HIS A 70 12.79 -16.89 10.67
N TRP A 71 13.65 -17.59 9.90
CA TRP A 71 13.79 -17.37 8.47
C TRP A 71 12.67 -18.04 7.68
N HIS A 72 12.08 -17.31 6.77
CA HIS A 72 11.15 -17.78 5.74
C HIS A 72 11.88 -18.02 4.41
N TYR A 73 11.46 -19.06 3.71
CA TYR A 73 11.80 -19.29 2.32
C TYR A 73 10.67 -18.78 1.46
N GLU A 74 10.99 -17.83 0.59
CA GLU A 74 10.05 -17.15 -0.27
C GLU A 74 9.70 -17.97 -1.52
N GLY A 75 8.49 -17.76 -2.05
CA GLY A 75 8.06 -18.36 -3.32
C GLY A 75 7.79 -19.88 -3.30
N TYR A 76 7.87 -20.56 -2.12
CA TYR A 76 7.66 -21.99 -2.06
C TYR A 76 6.20 -22.40 -2.24
N ALA A 77 5.26 -21.69 -1.63
CA ALA A 77 3.85 -21.96 -1.73
C ALA A 77 3.06 -20.64 -1.89
N GLU A 78 1.97 -20.71 -2.61
CA GLU A 78 1.14 -19.58 -2.91
C GLU A 78 -0.35 -19.90 -2.77
N TYR A 79 -1.12 -18.92 -2.32
CA TYR A 79 -2.57 -18.97 -2.23
C TYR A 79 -3.16 -17.91 -3.16
N VAL A 80 -3.95 -18.34 -4.13
CA VAL A 80 -4.54 -17.46 -5.14
C VAL A 80 -6.06 -17.64 -5.15
N LEU A 81 -6.78 -16.54 -5.30
CA LEU A 81 -8.23 -16.53 -5.39
C LEU A 81 -8.66 -15.98 -6.74
N TYR A 82 -9.31 -16.81 -7.57
CA TYR A 82 -9.78 -16.42 -8.90
C TYR A 82 -11.29 -16.25 -8.95
N THR A 83 -11.77 -15.27 -9.70
CA THR A 83 -13.17 -15.16 -10.09
C THR A 83 -13.54 -16.29 -11.07
N LEU A 84 -14.85 -16.44 -11.38
CA LEU A 84 -15.30 -17.40 -12.40
C LEU A 84 -14.74 -17.11 -13.80
N ASP A 85 -14.39 -15.86 -14.05
CA ASP A 85 -13.81 -15.42 -15.34
C ASP A 85 -12.27 -15.54 -15.36
N GLY A 86 -11.67 -16.10 -14.30
CA GLY A 86 -10.23 -16.33 -14.19
C GLY A 86 -9.42 -15.09 -13.77
N ILE A 87 -10.08 -14.04 -13.30
CA ILE A 87 -9.40 -12.83 -12.79
C ILE A 87 -8.92 -13.11 -11.38
N GLU A 88 -7.64 -12.86 -11.12
CA GLU A 88 -7.05 -12.95 -9.80
C GLU A 88 -7.53 -11.81 -8.90
N MET A 89 -7.86 -12.16 -7.67
CA MET A 89 -8.27 -11.19 -6.65
C MET A 89 -7.08 -10.77 -5.81
N PRO A 90 -6.87 -9.47 -5.56
CA PRO A 90 -5.85 -9.01 -4.63
C PRO A 90 -6.23 -9.43 -3.21
N ILE A 91 -5.40 -10.27 -2.60
CA ILE A 91 -5.59 -10.79 -1.24
C ILE A 91 -4.27 -10.71 -0.47
N GLY A 92 -4.35 -10.43 0.85
CA GLY A 92 -3.24 -10.68 1.75
C GLY A 92 -3.16 -12.18 2.07
N PHE A 93 -1.97 -12.76 1.97
CA PHE A 93 -1.73 -14.17 2.25
C PHE A 93 -0.30 -14.41 2.75
N LYS A 94 -0.04 -15.60 3.30
CA LYS A 94 1.31 -15.98 3.72
C LYS A 94 2.19 -16.26 2.51
N ASN A 95 3.27 -15.53 2.38
CA ASN A 95 4.23 -15.67 1.29
C ASN A 95 5.49 -16.47 1.69
N GLY A 96 5.94 -16.37 2.92
CA GLY A 96 7.12 -17.05 3.42
C GLY A 96 6.82 -18.29 4.27
N PHE A 97 7.64 -19.31 4.16
CA PHE A 97 7.46 -20.61 4.83
C PHE A 97 8.74 -21.12 5.45
N CYS A 98 8.64 -21.76 6.63
CA CYS A 98 9.69 -22.62 7.15
C CYS A 98 9.41 -24.06 6.71
N VAL A 99 10.01 -24.49 5.61
CA VAL A 99 9.78 -25.81 5.00
C VAL A 99 10.47 -26.91 5.80
N LEU A 100 9.68 -27.79 6.43
CA LEU A 100 10.22 -28.80 7.35
C LEU A 100 9.36 -30.09 7.42
N ASP A 101 9.92 -31.12 8.02
CA ASP A 101 9.22 -32.39 8.23
C ASP A 101 8.38 -32.36 9.52
N LEU A 102 7.05 -32.21 9.37
CA LEU A 102 6.12 -32.28 10.50
C LEU A 102 5.39 -33.61 10.65
N GLU A 103 5.25 -34.37 9.56
CA GLU A 103 4.71 -35.72 9.58
C GLU A 103 5.44 -36.60 8.59
N CYS A 104 5.56 -37.91 8.88
CA CYS A 104 6.25 -38.92 8.03
C CYS A 104 5.43 -40.21 7.95
N SER A 105 4.13 -40.09 7.69
CA SER A 105 3.20 -41.24 7.64
C SER A 105 3.46 -42.20 6.48
N ASP A 106 4.15 -41.72 5.43
CA ASP A 106 4.43 -42.52 4.22
C ASP A 106 5.80 -43.17 4.24
N GLY A 107 6.38 -43.38 5.44
CA GLY A 107 7.59 -44.16 5.67
C GLY A 107 8.92 -43.40 5.66
N GLY A 108 8.86 -42.08 5.54
CA GLY A 108 10.03 -41.21 5.68
C GLY A 108 10.56 -41.14 7.11
N VAL A 109 11.77 -40.66 7.28
CA VAL A 109 12.38 -40.31 8.57
C VAL A 109 12.77 -38.85 8.55
N ALA A 110 12.15 -38.02 9.39
CA ALA A 110 12.34 -36.59 9.46
C ALA A 110 13.81 -36.17 9.54
N LYS A 111 14.24 -35.25 8.68
CA LYS A 111 15.61 -34.72 8.59
C LYS A 111 15.63 -33.19 8.66
N PHE A 112 14.57 -32.52 8.21
CA PHE A 112 14.56 -31.10 7.99
C PHE A 112 13.84 -30.33 9.10
N THR A 113 14.36 -29.11 9.37
CA THR A 113 13.91 -28.19 10.40
C THR A 113 14.03 -26.76 9.84
N CYS A 114 13.53 -25.73 10.55
CA CYS A 114 13.69 -24.32 10.13
C CYS A 114 15.16 -23.87 9.98
N ASN A 115 16.12 -24.56 10.58
CA ASN A 115 17.55 -24.25 10.45
C ASN A 115 18.21 -24.90 9.23
N ASN A 116 17.58 -25.90 8.65
CA ASN A 116 18.00 -26.57 7.43
C ASN A 116 16.76 -27.15 6.77
N GLN A 117 16.21 -26.43 5.82
CA GLN A 117 14.86 -26.62 5.30
C GLN A 117 14.79 -27.63 4.15
N GLY A 118 13.64 -28.25 4.02
CA GLY A 118 13.34 -29.23 2.99
C GLY A 118 12.19 -30.15 3.40
N ILE A 119 11.83 -31.10 2.55
CA ILE A 119 10.87 -32.17 2.86
C ILE A 119 11.48 -33.52 2.50
N THR A 120 11.65 -34.39 3.48
CA THR A 120 12.13 -35.74 3.29
C THR A 120 11.16 -36.59 2.46
N ALA A 121 11.66 -37.46 1.62
CA ALA A 121 10.84 -38.42 0.89
C ALA A 121 9.95 -39.21 1.84
N GLY A 122 8.63 -39.24 1.63
CA GLY A 122 7.64 -39.88 2.51
C GLY A 122 7.28 -39.06 3.76
N CYS A 123 7.69 -37.82 3.85
CA CYS A 123 7.28 -36.85 4.88
C CYS A 123 6.45 -35.70 4.29
N GLY A 124 5.95 -34.83 5.14
CA GLY A 124 5.17 -33.66 4.77
C GLY A 124 5.24 -32.54 5.78
N ASP A 125 4.94 -31.36 5.30
CA ASP A 125 4.82 -30.14 6.07
C ASP A 125 3.33 -29.76 6.21
N ILE A 126 2.91 -29.38 7.42
CA ILE A 126 1.51 -29.08 7.75
C ILE A 126 1.40 -27.68 8.33
N TYR A 127 0.72 -26.79 7.61
CA TYR A 127 0.33 -25.48 8.10
C TYR A 127 -1.13 -25.51 8.57
N ASN A 128 -1.29 -25.63 9.88
CA ASN A 128 -2.62 -25.72 10.50
C ASN A 128 -3.34 -24.36 10.43
N SER A 129 -4.67 -24.38 10.19
CA SER A 129 -5.52 -23.17 10.10
C SER A 129 -5.49 -22.27 11.35
N SER A 130 -4.98 -22.75 12.49
CA SER A 130 -4.81 -21.96 13.71
C SER A 130 -3.51 -21.13 13.75
N LEU A 131 -2.56 -21.41 12.86
CA LEU A 131 -1.29 -20.69 12.83
C LEU A 131 -1.48 -19.23 12.39
N ALA A 132 -0.56 -18.37 12.83
CA ALA A 132 -0.48 -17.00 12.37
C ALA A 132 -0.20 -16.97 10.86
N CYS A 133 -0.76 -16.00 10.16
CA CYS A 133 -0.72 -15.86 8.69
C CYS A 133 -1.28 -17.04 7.88
N GLN A 134 -1.74 -18.14 8.49
CA GLN A 134 -2.36 -19.25 7.77
C GLN A 134 -3.81 -18.92 7.42
N TRP A 135 -3.97 -17.95 6.53
CA TRP A 135 -5.24 -17.43 5.99
C TRP A 135 -5.02 -16.69 4.67
N ILE A 136 -6.12 -16.36 4.01
CA ILE A 136 -6.21 -15.28 3.05
C ILE A 136 -7.12 -14.17 3.59
N ASP A 137 -6.74 -12.91 3.37
CA ASP A 137 -7.51 -11.75 3.78
C ASP A 137 -8.57 -11.43 2.72
N ILE A 138 -9.82 -11.79 3.02
CA ILE A 138 -10.97 -11.61 2.11
C ILE A 138 -11.76 -10.33 2.37
N THR A 139 -11.23 -9.39 3.17
CA THR A 139 -11.97 -8.20 3.59
C THR A 139 -12.49 -7.39 2.41
N ASN A 140 -11.66 -7.22 1.40
CA ASN A 140 -11.95 -6.42 0.21
C ASN A 140 -12.44 -7.25 -0.99
N VAL A 141 -12.53 -8.57 -0.83
CA VAL A 141 -13.06 -9.48 -1.86
C VAL A 141 -14.59 -9.35 -1.90
N PRO A 142 -15.24 -9.04 -3.03
CA PRO A 142 -16.70 -8.98 -3.12
C PRO A 142 -17.38 -10.31 -2.77
N SER A 143 -18.66 -10.26 -2.39
CA SER A 143 -19.45 -11.50 -2.26
C SER A 143 -19.62 -12.16 -3.63
N GLY A 144 -19.33 -13.46 -3.72
CA GLY A 144 -19.39 -14.18 -4.99
C GLY A 144 -18.88 -15.62 -4.91
N ILE A 145 -18.76 -16.24 -6.07
CA ILE A 145 -18.18 -17.58 -6.23
C ILE A 145 -16.75 -17.42 -6.77
N TYR A 146 -15.83 -18.14 -6.14
CA TYR A 146 -14.41 -18.08 -6.41
C TYR A 146 -13.77 -19.45 -6.47
N THR A 147 -12.62 -19.54 -7.15
CA THR A 147 -11.73 -20.70 -7.10
C THR A 147 -10.53 -20.36 -6.24
N LEU A 148 -10.43 -20.96 -5.05
CA LEU A 148 -9.22 -20.93 -4.25
C LEU A 148 -8.24 -21.95 -4.83
N VAL A 149 -7.05 -21.49 -5.19
CA VAL A 149 -5.93 -22.31 -5.64
C VAL A 149 -4.84 -22.24 -4.57
N VAL A 150 -4.34 -23.40 -4.21
CA VAL A 150 -3.14 -23.56 -3.37
C VAL A 150 -2.11 -24.29 -4.22
N ARG A 151 -0.96 -23.70 -4.42
CA ARG A 151 0.08 -24.27 -5.27
C ARG A 151 1.46 -24.17 -4.61
N VAL A 152 2.33 -25.14 -4.93
CA VAL A 152 3.70 -25.20 -4.42
C VAL A 152 4.65 -25.42 -5.60
N ASN A 153 5.85 -24.85 -5.53
CA ASN A 153 6.87 -24.93 -6.59
C ASN A 153 6.24 -24.81 -8.00
N TRP A 154 5.35 -23.83 -8.16
CA TRP A 154 4.53 -23.68 -9.37
C TRP A 154 5.34 -23.13 -10.55
N ASP A 155 6.43 -22.44 -10.29
CA ASP A 155 7.41 -21.94 -11.27
C ASP A 155 8.34 -23.04 -11.80
N GLN A 156 8.21 -24.25 -11.26
CA GLN A 156 8.97 -25.43 -11.63
C GLN A 156 10.49 -25.29 -11.40
N SER A 157 10.87 -24.49 -10.41
CA SER A 157 12.27 -24.34 -10.02
C SER A 157 12.85 -25.64 -9.47
N PRO A 158 14.16 -25.91 -9.72
CA PRO A 158 14.82 -27.04 -9.09
C PRO A 158 15.01 -26.80 -7.59
N ASP A 159 15.22 -27.87 -6.84
CA ASP A 159 15.70 -27.78 -5.46
C ASP A 159 17.13 -27.19 -5.41
N LYS A 160 17.64 -26.90 -4.24
CA LYS A 160 18.99 -26.32 -4.06
C LYS A 160 20.14 -27.19 -4.57
N LEU A 161 19.90 -28.47 -4.81
CA LEU A 161 20.87 -29.40 -5.39
C LEU A 161 20.75 -29.47 -6.93
N GLY A 162 19.80 -28.79 -7.52
CA GLY A 162 19.55 -28.78 -8.97
C GLY A 162 18.63 -29.93 -9.41
N HIS A 163 17.91 -30.56 -8.51
CA HIS A 163 16.97 -31.63 -8.84
C HIS A 163 15.60 -31.03 -9.19
N TYR A 164 15.05 -31.44 -10.33
CA TYR A 164 13.68 -31.11 -10.73
C TYR A 164 12.69 -32.16 -10.23
N GLU A 165 11.48 -31.73 -9.93
CA GLU A 165 10.41 -32.69 -9.63
C GLU A 165 10.04 -33.50 -10.90
N LEU A 166 9.66 -34.76 -10.67
CA LEU A 166 9.23 -35.63 -11.77
C LEU A 166 7.84 -35.28 -12.31
N ARG A 167 7.04 -34.56 -11.50
CA ARG A 167 5.68 -34.16 -11.81
C ARG A 167 5.35 -32.85 -11.10
N TYR A 168 4.68 -31.97 -11.82
CA TYR A 168 4.19 -30.68 -11.29
C TYR A 168 2.68 -30.58 -11.28
N ASP A 169 1.96 -31.50 -11.95
CA ASP A 169 0.49 -31.55 -11.98
C ASP A 169 -0.16 -31.91 -10.64
N ASN A 170 0.60 -32.40 -9.68
CA ASN A 170 0.20 -32.70 -8.32
C ASN A 170 0.55 -31.61 -7.30
N ASN A 171 1.21 -30.54 -7.73
CA ASN A 171 1.59 -29.40 -6.88
C ASN A 171 0.44 -28.42 -6.63
N TRP A 172 -0.76 -28.76 -7.06
CA TRP A 172 -1.93 -27.90 -7.04
C TRP A 172 -3.09 -28.51 -6.30
N ALA A 173 -3.82 -27.67 -5.56
CA ALA A 173 -5.13 -28.00 -5.02
C ALA A 173 -6.09 -26.86 -5.29
N GLN A 174 -7.35 -27.19 -5.61
CA GLN A 174 -8.40 -26.22 -5.87
C GLN A 174 -9.62 -26.50 -5.03
N VAL A 175 -10.26 -25.44 -4.55
CA VAL A 175 -11.55 -25.51 -3.87
C VAL A 175 -12.46 -24.40 -4.38
N CYS A 176 -13.67 -24.77 -4.81
CA CYS A 176 -14.70 -23.80 -5.18
C CYS A 176 -15.37 -23.25 -3.92
N LEU A 177 -15.39 -21.94 -3.77
CA LEU A 177 -15.90 -21.25 -2.61
C LEU A 177 -17.01 -20.26 -2.98
N ASN A 178 -18.06 -20.21 -2.17
CA ASN A 178 -19.01 -19.11 -2.17
C ASN A 178 -18.74 -18.25 -0.94
N ILE A 179 -18.28 -17.03 -1.17
CA ILE A 179 -17.97 -16.02 -0.13
C ILE A 179 -19.16 -15.07 -0.04
N GLN A 180 -19.71 -14.90 1.17
CA GLN A 180 -20.81 -13.98 1.42
C GLN A 180 -20.47 -13.07 2.61
N HIS A 181 -20.38 -11.79 2.37
CA HIS A 181 -20.10 -10.79 3.40
C HIS A 181 -21.37 -10.40 4.16
N THR A 182 -21.22 -10.23 5.45
CA THR A 182 -22.17 -9.55 6.34
C THR A 182 -21.57 -8.23 6.80
N SER A 183 -22.33 -7.41 7.53
CA SER A 183 -21.83 -6.16 8.08
C SER A 183 -20.64 -6.33 9.04
N THR A 184 -20.51 -7.49 9.70
CA THR A 184 -19.49 -7.71 10.75
C THR A 184 -18.56 -8.88 10.48
N SER A 185 -18.86 -9.75 9.50
CA SER A 185 -18.07 -10.95 9.20
C SER A 185 -18.29 -11.38 7.75
N ALA A 186 -17.86 -12.61 7.42
CA ALA A 186 -18.20 -13.28 6.19
C ALA A 186 -18.52 -14.76 6.48
N THR A 187 -19.27 -15.37 5.60
CA THR A 187 -19.47 -16.83 5.56
C THR A 187 -18.88 -17.39 4.28
N VAL A 188 -18.26 -18.55 4.38
CA VAL A 188 -17.68 -19.26 3.24
C VAL A 188 -18.20 -20.69 3.23
N SER A 189 -18.64 -21.14 2.06
CA SER A 189 -19.09 -22.52 1.85
C SER A 189 -18.46 -23.10 0.59
N VAL A 190 -18.20 -24.41 0.62
CA VAL A 190 -17.72 -25.12 -0.55
C VAL A 190 -18.89 -25.34 -1.52
N VAL A 191 -18.66 -25.07 -2.80
CA VAL A 191 -19.63 -25.27 -3.88
C VAL A 191 -18.99 -26.09 -5.01
N ASN A 192 -19.81 -26.62 -5.93
CA ASN A 192 -19.31 -27.53 -6.97
C ASN A 192 -19.35 -26.91 -8.39
N ASN A 193 -19.61 -25.62 -8.48
CA ASN A 193 -19.88 -24.94 -9.75
C ASN A 193 -18.86 -23.85 -10.12
N CYS A 194 -17.62 -24.00 -9.73
CA CYS A 194 -16.55 -23.21 -10.32
C CYS A 194 -15.82 -24.01 -11.41
N SER A 195 -15.21 -23.30 -12.35
CA SER A 195 -14.36 -23.91 -13.36
C SER A 195 -13.03 -24.34 -12.75
N PRO A 196 -12.41 -25.43 -13.20
CA PRO A 196 -11.00 -25.71 -12.89
C PRO A 196 -10.15 -24.53 -13.29
N TYR A 197 -9.11 -24.23 -12.50
CA TYR A 197 -8.10 -23.30 -12.94
C TYR A 197 -7.45 -23.82 -14.22
N VAL A 198 -7.46 -22.98 -15.22
CA VAL A 198 -6.80 -23.22 -16.51
C VAL A 198 -5.92 -22.01 -16.73
N ASP A 199 -4.65 -22.21 -16.99
CA ASP A 199 -3.76 -21.08 -17.28
C ASP A 199 -4.17 -20.35 -18.56
N CYS A 200 -3.55 -19.21 -18.84
CA CYS A 200 -3.90 -18.43 -20.02
C CYS A 200 -3.60 -19.14 -21.36
N ALA A 201 -2.75 -20.17 -21.35
CA ALA A 201 -2.47 -21.01 -22.52
C ALA A 201 -3.48 -22.16 -22.69
N GLY A 202 -4.48 -22.26 -21.78
CA GLY A 202 -5.49 -23.32 -21.80
C GLY A 202 -5.04 -24.63 -21.16
N GLN A 203 -3.94 -24.63 -20.42
CA GLN A 203 -3.42 -25.80 -19.74
C GLN A 203 -4.01 -25.90 -18.33
N ILE A 204 -4.64 -27.03 -17.99
CA ILE A 204 -5.10 -27.28 -16.60
C ILE A 204 -3.87 -27.39 -15.71
N TYR A 205 -3.86 -26.61 -14.60
CA TYR A 205 -2.72 -26.46 -13.67
C TYR A 205 -1.43 -26.03 -14.34
N GLY A 206 -1.52 -25.33 -15.46
CA GLY A 206 -0.36 -24.73 -16.12
C GLY A 206 0.16 -23.50 -15.40
N SER A 207 1.37 -23.08 -15.74
CA SER A 207 2.09 -21.95 -15.15
C SER A 207 2.11 -20.70 -16.03
N ALA A 208 1.49 -20.76 -17.21
CA ALA A 208 1.45 -19.61 -18.12
C ALA A 208 0.62 -18.48 -17.48
N GLN A 209 1.22 -17.30 -17.39
CA GLN A 209 0.57 -16.11 -16.82
C GLN A 209 0.25 -15.10 -17.94
N PRO A 210 -0.89 -14.42 -17.88
CA PRO A 210 -1.10 -13.28 -18.75
C PRO A 210 -0.22 -12.11 -18.30
N ASP A 211 0.23 -11.32 -19.24
CA ASP A 211 0.78 -10.01 -18.92
C ASP A 211 -0.33 -9.03 -18.52
N CYS A 212 0.02 -7.80 -18.20
CA CYS A 212 -0.97 -6.81 -17.75
C CYS A 212 -2.01 -6.42 -18.85
N GLU A 213 -1.76 -6.74 -20.13
CA GLU A 213 -2.74 -6.59 -21.21
C GLU A 213 -3.61 -7.84 -21.42
N GLY A 214 -3.36 -8.90 -20.66
CA GLY A 214 -4.04 -10.19 -20.81
C GLY A 214 -3.44 -11.09 -21.88
N THR A 215 -2.28 -10.74 -22.46
CA THR A 215 -1.58 -11.58 -23.45
C THR A 215 -0.86 -12.70 -22.70
N CYS A 216 -1.22 -13.95 -23.01
CA CYS A 216 -0.63 -15.11 -22.37
C CYS A 216 0.88 -15.21 -22.65
N ASN A 217 1.68 -15.33 -21.60
CA ASN A 217 3.13 -15.25 -21.65
C ASN A 217 3.66 -13.98 -22.35
N GLY A 218 2.85 -12.91 -22.34
CA GLY A 218 3.29 -11.60 -22.80
C GLY A 218 4.36 -11.01 -21.88
N LEU A 219 5.03 -9.97 -22.37
CA LEU A 219 6.18 -9.37 -21.67
C LEU A 219 5.82 -8.05 -21.00
N ARG A 220 4.63 -7.49 -21.25
CA ARG A 220 4.23 -6.21 -20.72
C ARG A 220 3.88 -6.31 -19.24
N LYS A 221 4.51 -5.46 -18.45
CA LYS A 221 4.28 -5.38 -17.00
C LYS A 221 3.56 -4.10 -16.63
N ALA A 222 2.81 -4.16 -15.53
CA ALA A 222 2.19 -2.96 -14.96
C ALA A 222 3.28 -1.94 -14.60
N GLY A 223 3.06 -0.68 -14.98
CA GLY A 223 4.03 0.39 -14.75
C GLY A 223 4.93 0.73 -15.94
N ASP A 224 5.10 -0.16 -16.92
CA ASP A 224 5.76 0.15 -18.20
C ASP A 224 4.77 0.87 -19.12
N LEU A 225 4.75 2.20 -19.03
CA LEU A 225 3.74 3.02 -19.69
C LEU A 225 4.07 3.34 -21.16
N ASP A 226 5.33 3.32 -21.54
CA ASP A 226 5.77 3.57 -22.92
C ASP A 226 5.99 2.29 -23.74
N VAL A 227 5.74 1.12 -23.12
CA VAL A 227 5.77 -0.21 -23.76
C VAL A 227 7.15 -0.54 -24.34
N ASN A 228 8.21 -0.12 -23.67
CA ASN A 228 9.57 -0.42 -24.08
C ASN A 228 10.17 -1.64 -23.35
N TYR A 229 9.39 -2.27 -22.44
CA TYR A 229 9.76 -3.41 -21.59
C TYR A 229 10.87 -3.10 -20.58
N VAL A 230 11.03 -1.83 -20.22
CA VAL A 230 12.03 -1.35 -19.27
C VAL A 230 11.36 -0.44 -18.25
N TYR A 231 11.64 -0.61 -16.97
CA TYR A 231 11.21 0.34 -15.95
C TYR A 231 12.22 1.46 -15.80
N GLU A 232 11.81 2.68 -16.07
CA GLU A 232 12.69 3.85 -16.05
C GLU A 232 11.98 5.14 -15.59
N ALA A 233 12.77 6.18 -15.37
CA ALA A 233 12.24 7.47 -14.93
C ALA A 233 11.20 8.08 -15.89
N ASN A 234 11.20 7.67 -17.17
CA ASN A 234 10.21 8.11 -18.15
C ASN A 234 8.80 7.59 -17.82
N ASP A 235 8.70 6.35 -17.34
CA ASP A 235 7.42 5.79 -16.90
C ASP A 235 6.87 6.56 -15.70
N VAL A 236 7.70 6.84 -14.69
CA VAL A 236 7.33 7.64 -13.52
C VAL A 236 6.84 9.03 -13.96
N ASN A 237 7.56 9.70 -14.85
CA ASN A 237 7.17 11.01 -15.37
C ASN A 237 5.85 10.95 -16.15
N THR A 238 5.63 9.86 -16.88
CA THR A 238 4.39 9.62 -17.62
C THR A 238 3.23 9.40 -16.66
N TYR A 239 3.40 8.62 -15.57
CA TYR A 239 2.41 8.52 -14.50
C TYR A 239 2.05 9.89 -13.95
N LEU A 240 3.04 10.64 -13.44
CA LEU A 240 2.82 11.93 -12.81
C LEU A 240 2.09 12.91 -13.74
N SER A 241 2.44 12.91 -15.02
CA SER A 241 1.82 13.79 -16.04
C SER A 241 0.37 13.38 -16.31
N ASN A 242 0.09 12.09 -16.46
CA ASN A 242 -1.24 11.56 -16.73
C ASN A 242 -2.17 11.72 -15.52
N ILE A 243 -1.68 11.49 -14.31
CA ILE A 243 -2.41 11.71 -13.05
C ILE A 243 -2.75 13.20 -12.92
N ALA A 244 -1.77 14.09 -13.11
CA ALA A 244 -1.98 15.54 -13.02
C ALA A 244 -3.03 16.02 -14.02
N ALA A 245 -2.98 15.52 -15.25
CA ALA A 245 -3.92 15.88 -16.32
C ALA A 245 -5.29 15.19 -16.23
N ASN A 246 -5.44 14.18 -15.35
CA ASN A 246 -6.60 13.28 -15.28
C ASN A 246 -6.88 12.57 -16.61
N THR A 247 -5.81 12.14 -17.27
CA THR A 247 -5.85 11.40 -18.55
C THR A 247 -5.47 9.94 -18.41
N ALA A 248 -5.03 9.52 -17.22
CA ALA A 248 -4.75 8.14 -16.92
C ALA A 248 -6.03 7.30 -17.08
N THR A 249 -5.90 6.18 -17.78
CA THR A 249 -6.99 5.21 -17.94
C THR A 249 -6.72 4.03 -17.04
N LEU A 250 -7.65 3.69 -16.18
CA LEU A 250 -7.53 2.55 -15.27
C LEU A 250 -7.53 1.23 -16.06
N THR A 251 -6.42 0.53 -16.01
CA THR A 251 -6.21 -0.79 -16.61
C THR A 251 -5.24 -1.58 -15.73
N PRO A 252 -5.16 -2.90 -15.84
CA PRO A 252 -4.15 -3.68 -15.11
C PRO A 252 -2.70 -3.28 -15.42
N CYS A 253 -2.44 -2.59 -16.54
CA CYS A 253 -1.10 -2.07 -16.87
C CYS A 253 -0.80 -0.70 -16.26
N THR A 254 -1.82 0.03 -15.84
CA THR A 254 -1.69 1.39 -15.30
C THR A 254 -2.00 1.51 -13.82
N ASP A 255 -2.60 0.50 -13.22
CA ASP A 255 -2.85 0.37 -11.79
C ASP A 255 -1.79 -0.60 -11.22
N LEU A 256 -0.65 -0.05 -10.85
CA LEU A 256 0.51 -0.83 -10.41
C LEU A 256 0.28 -1.45 -9.02
N VAL A 257 -0.45 -0.75 -8.18
CA VAL A 257 -0.74 -1.17 -6.80
C VAL A 257 -2.04 -1.94 -6.66
N ALA A 258 -2.81 -2.09 -7.75
CA ALA A 258 -4.08 -2.83 -7.82
C ALA A 258 -5.13 -2.37 -6.79
N ASP A 259 -5.19 -1.06 -6.50
CA ASP A 259 -6.18 -0.46 -5.58
C ASP A 259 -7.41 0.11 -6.31
N ASN A 260 -7.48 -0.05 -7.64
CA ASN A 260 -8.48 0.51 -8.55
C ASN A 260 -8.46 2.04 -8.64
N GLU A 261 -7.36 2.65 -8.29
CA GLU A 261 -7.09 4.07 -8.46
C GLU A 261 -5.80 4.23 -9.26
N ILE A 262 -5.59 5.40 -9.87
CA ILE A 262 -4.31 5.78 -10.46
C ILE A 262 -3.93 7.10 -9.84
N ASP A 263 -3.00 7.07 -8.93
CA ASP A 263 -2.60 8.23 -8.17
C ASP A 263 -1.07 8.26 -7.90
N VAL A 264 -0.63 9.16 -7.04
CA VAL A 264 0.80 9.30 -6.74
C VAL A 264 1.41 8.03 -6.12
N TYR A 265 0.58 7.14 -5.58
CA TYR A 265 1.05 5.89 -4.99
C TYR A 265 1.68 4.97 -6.04
N ASP A 266 1.02 4.80 -7.23
CA ASP A 266 1.60 4.01 -8.33
C ASP A 266 2.96 4.55 -8.76
N ALA A 267 3.08 5.87 -8.89
CA ALA A 267 4.33 6.50 -9.27
C ALA A 267 5.44 6.33 -8.22
N ILE A 268 5.11 6.36 -6.94
CA ILE A 268 6.05 6.13 -5.83
C ILE A 268 6.51 4.68 -5.83
N MET A 269 5.59 3.72 -5.97
CA MET A 269 5.92 2.30 -5.99
C MET A 269 6.79 1.93 -7.18
N LEU A 270 6.49 2.47 -8.37
CA LEU A 270 7.36 2.30 -9.53
C LEU A 270 8.75 2.91 -9.32
N ASN A 271 8.80 4.07 -8.69
CA ASN A 271 10.08 4.72 -8.40
C ASN A 271 10.92 3.91 -7.40
N ALA A 272 10.31 3.38 -6.34
CA ALA A 272 10.97 2.49 -5.38
C ALA A 272 11.59 1.28 -6.10
N CYS A 273 10.80 0.65 -6.94
CA CYS A 273 11.22 -0.45 -7.81
C CYS A 273 12.47 -0.09 -8.65
N ILE A 274 12.49 1.08 -9.28
CA ILE A 274 13.62 1.53 -10.08
C ILE A 274 14.87 1.79 -9.20
N GLN A 275 14.69 2.30 -7.98
CA GLN A 275 15.79 2.62 -7.06
C GLN A 275 16.45 1.36 -6.48
N GLU A 276 15.70 0.34 -6.11
CA GLU A 276 16.23 -0.94 -5.63
C GLU A 276 17.20 -1.58 -6.60
N ASN A 277 16.99 -1.36 -7.89
CA ASN A 277 17.87 -1.84 -8.94
C ASN A 277 19.05 -0.92 -9.25
N ASN A 278 19.54 -0.14 -8.29
CA ASN A 278 20.67 0.79 -8.40
C ASN A 278 20.49 1.86 -9.50
N GLY A 279 19.27 2.32 -9.73
CA GLY A 279 18.94 3.24 -10.81
C GLY A 279 19.11 2.63 -12.20
N GLY A 280 19.21 1.31 -12.25
CA GLY A 280 19.29 0.58 -13.49
C GLY A 280 17.90 0.40 -14.12
N THR A 281 17.86 0.40 -15.42
CA THR A 281 16.70 -0.04 -16.18
C THR A 281 16.54 -1.54 -15.99
N HIS A 282 15.32 -1.99 -15.67
CA HIS A 282 14.99 -3.40 -15.75
C HIS A 282 14.76 -3.76 -17.22
N PRO A 283 15.65 -4.51 -17.85
CA PRO A 283 15.37 -5.00 -19.19
C PRO A 283 14.23 -6.02 -19.09
N GLY A 284 13.05 -5.65 -19.54
CA GLY A 284 11.94 -6.59 -19.73
C GLY A 284 12.35 -7.61 -20.78
N GLY A 285 12.43 -8.86 -20.41
CA GLY A 285 12.67 -9.99 -21.31
C GLY A 285 12.17 -11.27 -20.65
N ALA A 286 11.82 -12.27 -21.44
CA ALA A 286 11.44 -13.57 -20.90
C ALA A 286 12.58 -14.10 -20.02
N GLY A 287 12.30 -14.31 -18.71
CA GLY A 287 13.26 -14.81 -17.73
C GLY A 287 14.04 -13.74 -16.97
N VAL A 288 13.71 -12.44 -17.10
CA VAL A 288 14.25 -11.39 -16.22
C VAL A 288 13.29 -11.14 -15.09
N GLU A 289 13.79 -11.24 -13.85
CA GLU A 289 13.01 -10.88 -12.67
C GLU A 289 12.69 -9.39 -12.72
N PHE A 290 11.42 -9.08 -12.51
CA PHE A 290 10.98 -7.70 -12.29
C PHE A 290 11.34 -7.33 -10.86
N CYS A 291 11.51 -6.03 -10.59
CA CYS A 291 11.69 -5.58 -9.24
C CYS A 291 10.48 -5.99 -8.38
N GLU A 292 10.75 -6.47 -7.19
CA GLU A 292 9.71 -6.65 -6.19
C GLU A 292 9.23 -5.27 -5.73
N LEU A 293 7.92 -5.07 -5.73
CA LEU A 293 7.36 -3.87 -5.15
C LEU A 293 7.50 -3.94 -3.63
N PRO A 294 7.79 -2.82 -2.95
CA PRO A 294 7.73 -2.78 -1.49
C PRO A 294 6.38 -3.30 -0.97
N THR A 295 6.38 -3.90 0.21
CA THR A 295 5.12 -4.31 0.84
C THR A 295 4.18 -3.12 0.98
N MET A 296 2.98 -3.25 0.45
CA MET A 296 2.01 -2.17 0.35
C MET A 296 0.93 -2.28 1.42
N VAL A 297 0.51 -1.14 1.95
CA VAL A 297 -0.70 -1.01 2.76
C VAL A 297 -1.61 0.01 2.11
N LEU A 298 -2.69 -0.47 1.49
CA LEU A 298 -3.59 0.36 0.70
C LEU A 298 -4.45 1.32 1.53
N ASP A 299 -4.58 1.10 2.83
CA ASP A 299 -5.43 1.92 3.70
C ASP A 299 -4.95 1.88 5.16
N ASN A 300 -4.02 2.77 5.51
CA ASN A 300 -3.61 2.97 6.89
C ASN A 300 -4.44 4.09 7.54
N VAL A 301 -5.56 3.73 8.14
CA VAL A 301 -6.47 4.66 8.84
C VAL A 301 -5.94 5.16 10.18
N ASN A 302 -4.83 4.62 10.67
CA ASN A 302 -4.24 5.01 11.96
C ASN A 302 -3.31 6.22 11.85
N ASP A 303 -2.93 6.60 10.63
CA ASP A 303 -2.06 7.73 10.35
C ASP A 303 -2.80 8.78 9.51
N THR A 304 -2.52 10.05 9.78
CA THR A 304 -3.18 11.16 9.09
C THR A 304 -2.22 12.31 8.85
N ALA A 305 -2.22 12.82 7.63
CA ALA A 305 -1.56 14.06 7.26
C ALA A 305 -2.60 15.16 6.98
N TRP A 306 -2.39 16.35 7.53
CA TRP A 306 -3.27 17.50 7.34
C TRP A 306 -2.58 18.54 6.47
N PHE A 307 -3.31 19.02 5.48
CA PHE A 307 -2.89 20.08 4.58
C PHE A 307 -3.76 21.32 4.76
N GLY A 308 -3.17 22.48 4.61
CA GLY A 308 -3.91 23.75 4.73
C GLY A 308 -3.16 24.93 4.13
N ILE A 309 -3.89 26.02 3.97
CA ILE A 309 -3.29 27.28 3.55
C ILE A 309 -2.62 27.94 4.77
N GLY A 310 -1.30 28.06 4.71
CA GLY A 310 -0.51 28.68 5.78
C GLY A 310 -0.48 30.21 5.69
N ALA A 311 -0.40 30.77 4.49
CA ALA A 311 -0.44 32.22 4.25
C ALA A 311 -0.85 32.56 2.82
N ILE A 312 -1.46 33.74 2.64
CA ILE A 312 -1.75 34.33 1.32
C ILE A 312 -1.10 35.72 1.26
N ASN A 313 -0.18 35.93 0.33
CA ASN A 313 0.42 37.22 0.08
C ASN A 313 -0.09 37.80 -1.26
N THR A 314 -1.03 38.69 -1.19
CA THR A 314 -1.66 39.31 -2.39
C THR A 314 -0.75 40.31 -3.09
N ASN A 315 0.17 40.95 -2.37
CA ASN A 315 1.11 41.92 -2.94
C ASN A 315 2.19 41.25 -3.78
N GLN A 316 2.76 40.17 -3.25
CA GLN A 316 3.81 39.37 -3.91
C GLN A 316 3.21 38.21 -4.73
N LYS A 317 1.90 38.02 -4.67
CA LYS A 317 1.13 37.02 -5.43
C LYS A 317 1.63 35.57 -5.20
N PHE A 318 1.69 35.16 -3.96
CA PHE A 318 1.94 33.77 -3.62
C PHE A 318 1.05 33.27 -2.49
N VAL A 319 0.90 31.96 -2.42
CA VAL A 319 0.23 31.23 -1.35
C VAL A 319 1.22 30.24 -0.76
N ILE A 320 1.22 30.08 0.55
CA ILE A 320 1.97 29.06 1.26
C ILE A 320 1.02 27.91 1.56
N VAL A 321 1.37 26.70 1.14
CA VAL A 321 0.75 25.47 1.60
C VAL A 321 1.56 24.93 2.77
N ALA A 322 0.87 24.56 3.83
CA ALA A 322 1.48 23.96 5.02
C ALA A 322 1.00 22.53 5.23
N LEU A 323 1.84 21.74 5.85
CA LEU A 323 1.64 20.33 6.17
C LEU A 323 1.78 20.12 7.68
N GLN A 324 1.01 19.20 8.23
CA GLN A 324 1.21 18.62 9.56
C GLN A 324 1.03 17.11 9.45
N ASN A 325 2.10 16.35 9.73
CA ASN A 325 2.19 14.90 9.64
C ASN A 325 3.00 14.36 10.84
N PRO A 326 2.44 14.40 12.07
CA PRO A 326 3.20 14.16 13.29
C PRO A 326 3.67 12.72 13.48
N LEU A 327 3.07 11.76 12.78
CA LEU A 327 3.29 10.33 12.99
C LEU A 327 4.28 9.72 12.00
N ALA A 328 4.25 10.13 10.73
CA ALA A 328 5.09 9.55 9.69
C ALA A 328 5.80 10.59 8.82
N HIS A 329 6.92 10.21 8.24
CA HIS A 329 7.54 10.88 7.10
C HIS A 329 6.70 10.61 5.84
N LEU A 330 6.73 11.50 4.83
CA LEU A 330 5.99 11.30 3.59
C LEU A 330 6.93 11.17 2.39
N LEU A 331 6.71 10.16 1.57
CA LEU A 331 7.35 9.98 0.26
C LEU A 331 6.67 10.83 -0.82
N GLY A 332 5.35 11.02 -0.72
CA GLY A 332 4.64 11.89 -1.62
C GLY A 332 3.18 12.09 -1.25
N TYR A 333 2.57 13.03 -1.97
CA TYR A 333 1.17 13.41 -1.78
C TYR A 333 0.60 14.10 -3.01
N GLN A 334 -0.72 14.05 -3.13
CA GLN A 334 -1.42 14.74 -4.21
C GLN A 334 -2.70 15.40 -3.70
N PHE A 335 -2.93 16.60 -4.19
CA PHE A 335 -4.11 17.39 -3.85
C PHE A 335 -4.47 18.39 -4.95
N THR A 336 -5.70 18.94 -4.91
CA THR A 336 -6.10 20.06 -5.78
C THR A 336 -6.01 21.39 -5.04
N LEU A 337 -5.49 22.44 -5.72
CA LEU A 337 -5.42 23.81 -5.20
C LEU A 337 -6.22 24.75 -6.09
N GLN A 338 -7.32 25.27 -5.56
CA GLN A 338 -8.32 26.07 -6.29
C GLN A 338 -8.14 27.58 -6.04
N GLY A 339 -8.79 28.40 -6.87
CA GLY A 339 -8.86 29.84 -6.70
C GLY A 339 -7.68 30.63 -7.29
N LEU A 340 -6.71 29.97 -7.92
CA LEU A 340 -5.48 30.57 -8.41
C LEU A 340 -5.19 30.25 -9.89
N ASN A 341 -4.64 31.22 -10.62
CA ASN A 341 -3.93 30.97 -11.88
C ASN A 341 -2.43 30.84 -11.57
N ILE A 342 -2.01 29.62 -11.24
CA ILE A 342 -0.68 29.28 -10.78
C ILE A 342 0.34 29.50 -11.89
N THR A 343 1.48 30.12 -11.56
CA THR A 343 2.60 30.37 -12.47
C THR A 343 3.86 29.61 -12.10
N ASN A 344 4.08 29.30 -10.80
CA ASN A 344 5.20 28.54 -10.33
C ASN A 344 4.88 27.88 -8.99
N ILE A 345 5.49 26.73 -8.73
CA ILE A 345 5.43 26.01 -7.44
C ILE A 345 6.85 25.66 -7.04
N GLU A 346 7.23 26.07 -5.84
CA GLU A 346 8.54 25.79 -5.26
C GLU A 346 8.38 25.00 -3.96
N THR A 347 9.23 24.01 -3.73
CA THR A 347 9.35 23.43 -2.39
C THR A 347 10.05 24.42 -1.47
N ILE A 348 9.49 24.61 -0.28
CA ILE A 348 10.07 25.33 0.84
C ILE A 348 10.10 24.46 2.09
N ASP A 349 9.94 23.14 1.89
CA ASP A 349 10.02 22.15 2.95
C ASP A 349 11.38 22.26 3.66
N PRO A 350 11.40 22.43 5.00
CA PRO A 350 12.63 22.63 5.75
C PRO A 350 13.46 21.35 5.94
N THR A 351 12.97 20.21 5.49
CA THR A 351 13.67 18.91 5.64
C THR A 351 14.98 18.91 4.87
N ALA A 352 16.07 18.63 5.57
CA ALA A 352 17.39 18.62 4.96
C ALA A 352 17.53 17.50 3.92
N GLY A 353 17.91 17.88 2.70
CA GLY A 353 18.14 16.92 1.61
C GLY A 353 16.87 16.44 0.90
N TYR A 354 15.69 16.89 1.29
CA TYR A 354 14.45 16.59 0.58
C TYR A 354 14.32 17.45 -0.68
N LEU A 355 14.36 16.80 -1.83
CA LEU A 355 14.25 17.44 -3.15
C LEU A 355 13.15 16.74 -3.97
N PRO A 356 11.87 17.06 -3.69
CA PRO A 356 10.78 16.39 -4.37
C PRO A 356 10.64 16.89 -5.82
N GLN A 357 10.12 16.01 -6.66
CA GLN A 357 9.56 16.37 -7.95
C GLN A 357 8.15 16.93 -7.74
N ILE A 358 7.85 18.06 -8.39
CA ILE A 358 6.53 18.71 -8.34
C ILE A 358 5.95 18.69 -9.74
N THR A 359 4.77 18.07 -9.87
CA THR A 359 4.00 18.06 -11.12
C THR A 359 2.67 18.80 -10.91
N TYR A 360 2.31 19.69 -11.83
CA TYR A 360 1.10 20.49 -11.76
C TYR A 360 0.39 20.57 -13.11
N ASN A 361 -0.94 20.50 -13.09
CA ASN A 361 -1.75 20.73 -14.27
C ASN A 361 -2.73 21.90 -14.05
N ALA A 362 -2.67 22.89 -14.94
CA ALA A 362 -3.46 24.13 -14.82
C ALA A 362 -4.97 23.92 -15.02
N THR A 363 -5.40 22.86 -15.70
CA THR A 363 -6.81 22.56 -15.96
C THR A 363 -7.46 21.89 -14.77
N THR A 364 -6.85 20.81 -14.27
CA THR A 364 -7.35 20.01 -13.13
C THR A 364 -7.07 20.69 -11.80
N LYS A 365 -6.13 21.64 -11.75
CA LYS A 365 -5.61 22.26 -10.52
C LYS A 365 -4.91 21.29 -9.58
N ARG A 366 -4.55 20.10 -10.07
CA ARG A 366 -3.89 19.06 -9.30
C ARG A 366 -2.40 19.33 -9.17
N ILE A 367 -1.90 19.23 -7.96
CA ILE A 367 -0.48 19.29 -7.59
C ILE A 367 -0.11 17.92 -7.05
N ILE A 368 0.97 17.36 -7.58
CA ILE A 368 1.55 16.10 -7.14
C ILE A 368 2.97 16.41 -6.70
N VAL A 369 3.32 15.91 -5.52
CA VAL A 369 4.66 15.97 -4.96
C VAL A 369 5.10 14.55 -4.69
N SER A 370 6.20 14.14 -5.29
CA SER A 370 6.74 12.78 -5.16
C SER A 370 8.25 12.83 -4.96
N SER A 371 8.79 11.85 -4.28
CA SER A 371 10.24 11.71 -4.10
C SER A 371 10.83 10.88 -5.24
N PRO A 372 11.70 11.43 -6.08
CA PRO A 372 12.38 10.66 -7.13
C PRO A 372 13.57 9.82 -6.63
N THR A 373 13.99 10.00 -5.39
CA THR A 373 15.17 9.37 -4.79
C THR A 373 14.88 8.80 -3.40
N GLU A 374 13.61 8.52 -3.11
CA GLU A 374 13.13 8.02 -1.80
C GLU A 374 13.48 8.93 -0.60
N THR A 375 13.88 10.15 -0.87
CA THR A 375 13.97 11.18 0.17
C THR A 375 12.56 11.53 0.64
N MET A 376 12.38 11.89 1.89
CA MET A 376 11.06 12.08 2.49
C MET A 376 11.01 13.35 3.33
N THR A 377 9.80 13.89 3.54
CA THR A 377 9.61 15.02 4.46
C THR A 377 9.88 14.57 5.89
N ASP A 378 10.28 15.50 6.77
CA ASP A 378 10.29 15.25 8.20
C ASP A 378 8.86 15.13 8.76
N ARG A 379 8.77 14.62 9.99
CA ARG A 379 7.54 14.62 10.77
C ARG A 379 7.29 15.99 11.37
N PHE A 380 6.18 16.61 11.00
CA PHE A 380 5.83 17.94 11.51
C PHE A 380 4.70 17.86 12.53
N SER A 381 5.03 18.06 13.80
CA SER A 381 4.04 18.13 14.88
C SER A 381 3.19 19.39 14.82
N ASN A 382 3.65 20.43 14.14
CA ASN A 382 2.95 21.70 13.92
C ASN A 382 2.81 21.97 12.43
N PRO A 383 1.82 22.78 12.00
CA PRO A 383 1.71 23.21 10.61
C PRO A 383 3.02 23.86 10.13
N THR A 384 3.67 23.23 9.17
CA THR A 384 4.98 23.63 8.62
C THR A 384 4.83 24.00 7.16
N PRO A 385 5.32 25.17 6.70
CA PRO A 385 5.35 25.55 5.30
C PRO A 385 6.14 24.53 4.46
N ILE A 386 5.51 24.03 3.39
CA ILE A 386 6.14 23.03 2.50
C ILE A 386 6.21 23.49 1.03
N LEU A 387 5.20 24.22 0.56
CA LEU A 387 5.18 24.73 -0.81
C LEU A 387 4.90 26.24 -0.82
N LYS A 388 5.60 26.96 -1.71
CA LYS A 388 5.27 28.32 -2.13
C LYS A 388 4.71 28.28 -3.53
N VAL A 389 3.46 28.69 -3.68
CA VAL A 389 2.72 28.67 -4.92
C VAL A 389 2.53 30.09 -5.42
N SER A 390 3.25 30.48 -6.45
CA SER A 390 3.14 31.79 -7.11
C SER A 390 1.99 31.80 -8.12
N TYR A 391 1.29 32.91 -8.23
CA TYR A 391 0.15 33.04 -9.15
C TYR A 391 0.13 34.39 -9.87
N SER A 392 -0.45 34.44 -11.08
CA SER A 392 -0.63 35.68 -11.84
C SER A 392 -1.86 36.45 -11.37
N SER A 393 -2.97 35.77 -11.12
CA SER A 393 -4.23 36.32 -10.68
C SER A 393 -5.06 35.31 -9.91
N LEU A 394 -6.03 35.78 -9.15
CA LEU A 394 -7.09 34.95 -8.61
C LEU A 394 -8.01 34.51 -9.75
N SER A 395 -8.42 33.22 -9.75
CA SER A 395 -9.28 32.69 -10.81
C SER A 395 -10.78 32.78 -10.51
N GLY A 396 -11.14 33.58 -9.49
CA GLY A 396 -12.50 33.62 -8.94
C GLY A 396 -12.77 32.52 -7.92
N GLY A 397 -13.60 32.83 -6.94
CA GLY A 397 -13.86 31.92 -5.83
C GLY A 397 -12.78 31.94 -4.74
N GLU A 398 -12.82 30.96 -3.89
CA GLU A 398 -11.99 30.83 -2.71
C GLU A 398 -10.63 30.19 -3.03
N VAL A 399 -9.56 30.68 -2.41
CA VAL A 399 -8.26 30.02 -2.43
C VAL A 399 -8.26 28.92 -1.37
N LYS A 400 -8.33 27.68 -1.81
CA LYS A 400 -8.41 26.52 -0.91
C LYS A 400 -7.77 25.27 -1.51
N ILE A 401 -7.36 24.36 -0.62
CA ILE A 401 -7.13 22.98 -1.01
C ILE A 401 -8.51 22.35 -1.20
N GLY A 402 -8.78 21.86 -2.41
CA GLY A 402 -10.08 21.28 -2.74
C GLY A 402 -10.24 19.87 -2.17
N GLN A 403 -9.30 19.01 -2.47
CA GLN A 403 -9.25 17.61 -2.00
C GLN A 403 -7.80 17.20 -1.82
N VAL A 404 -7.50 16.44 -0.77
CA VAL A 404 -6.30 15.62 -0.66
C VAL A 404 -6.68 14.24 -1.17
N GLU A 405 -6.08 13.83 -2.27
CA GLU A 405 -6.50 12.66 -3.02
C GLU A 405 -5.70 11.41 -2.62
N SER A 406 -4.39 11.58 -2.37
CA SER A 406 -3.52 10.49 -1.95
C SER A 406 -2.34 11.03 -1.14
N VAL A 407 -1.91 10.26 -0.13
CA VAL A 407 -0.74 10.54 0.70
C VAL A 407 -0.05 9.23 1.03
N VAL A 408 1.26 9.15 0.80
CA VAL A 408 2.05 7.95 1.01
C VAL A 408 3.17 8.23 2.01
N ASN A 409 3.25 7.42 3.06
CA ASN A 409 4.25 7.54 4.10
C ASN A 409 5.55 6.79 3.75
N ASN A 410 6.53 6.86 4.64
CA ASN A 410 7.84 6.24 4.48
C ASN A 410 7.85 4.69 4.56
N ASN A 411 6.73 4.09 4.95
CA ASN A 411 6.57 2.63 4.97
C ASN A 411 5.77 2.14 3.75
N TYR A 412 5.65 2.97 2.71
CA TYR A 412 4.83 2.68 1.52
C TYR A 412 3.36 2.39 1.86
N GLU A 413 2.83 3.10 2.86
CA GLU A 413 1.43 2.98 3.25
C GLU A 413 0.63 4.17 2.74
N LYS A 414 -0.53 3.93 2.14
CA LYS A 414 -1.51 4.98 1.82
C LYS A 414 -2.21 5.40 3.11
N ILE A 415 -2.00 6.63 3.54
CA ILE A 415 -2.51 7.18 4.80
C ILE A 415 -3.63 8.18 4.55
N VAL A 416 -4.35 8.55 5.61
CA VAL A 416 -5.46 9.50 5.52
C VAL A 416 -4.94 10.91 5.25
N GLY A 417 -5.32 11.50 4.13
CA GLY A 417 -5.07 12.90 3.79
C GLY A 417 -6.29 13.77 4.08
N GLN A 418 -6.13 14.85 4.82
CA GLN A 418 -7.23 15.75 5.17
C GLN A 418 -6.87 17.22 4.97
N CYS A 419 -7.88 18.03 4.60
CA CYS A 419 -7.76 19.48 4.59
C CYS A 419 -8.23 20.05 5.93
N ARG A 420 -7.48 21.03 6.44
CA ARG A 420 -7.94 21.80 7.59
C ARG A 420 -7.38 23.22 7.57
N PRO A 421 -8.11 24.22 8.12
CA PRO A 421 -7.55 25.55 8.33
C PRO A 421 -6.46 25.50 9.40
N PHE A 422 -5.32 26.14 9.16
CA PHE A 422 -4.26 26.30 10.14
C PHE A 422 -4.34 27.68 10.78
N VAL A 423 -4.43 27.69 12.11
CA VAL A 423 -4.49 28.92 12.88
C VAL A 423 -3.11 29.58 12.91
N GLN A 424 -3.05 30.83 12.44
CA GLN A 424 -1.88 31.68 12.49
C GLN A 424 -1.92 32.58 13.72
N GLY A 425 -0.78 32.79 14.35
CA GLY A 425 -0.66 33.64 15.53
C GLY A 425 0.53 33.21 16.38
N ASN A 426 0.74 33.91 17.50
CA ASN A 426 1.87 33.64 18.37
C ASN A 426 1.58 32.42 19.28
N ASN A 427 2.35 31.37 19.13
CA ASN A 427 2.24 30.13 19.91
C ASN A 427 2.88 30.22 21.31
N ASN A 428 3.75 31.19 21.53
CA ASN A 428 4.42 31.41 22.81
C ASN A 428 4.00 32.78 23.37
N VAL A 429 2.99 32.78 24.21
CA VAL A 429 2.48 33.99 24.87
C VAL A 429 2.93 34.01 26.32
N CYS A 430 3.88 34.85 26.63
CA CYS A 430 4.51 34.94 27.98
C CYS A 430 3.78 35.86 28.97
N ASN A 431 2.81 36.64 28.52
CA ASN A 431 2.12 37.63 29.33
C ASN A 431 0.62 37.62 29.07
N THR A 432 -0.15 38.05 30.09
CA THR A 432 -1.55 38.42 29.91
C THR A 432 -1.65 39.60 28.96
N GLY A 433 -2.41 39.45 27.86
CA GLY A 433 -2.57 40.49 26.84
C GLY A 433 -3.47 40.01 25.71
N ALA A 434 -3.89 40.95 24.88
CA ALA A 434 -4.68 40.64 23.71
C ALA A 434 -3.75 40.18 22.58
N TYR A 435 -4.02 39.00 22.03
CA TYR A 435 -3.31 38.40 20.91
C TYR A 435 -4.27 38.12 19.77
N THR A 436 -3.83 38.41 18.55
CA THR A 436 -4.61 38.17 17.35
C THR A 436 -4.20 36.84 16.72
N TYR A 437 -5.19 36.01 16.42
CA TYR A 437 -5.06 34.78 15.67
C TYR A 437 -5.97 34.82 14.46
N GLY A 438 -5.62 34.07 13.43
CA GLY A 438 -6.40 34.04 12.22
C GLY A 438 -6.21 32.76 11.43
N VAL A 439 -7.11 32.56 10.49
CA VAL A 439 -6.96 31.65 9.37
C VAL A 439 -7.07 32.46 8.07
N PRO A 440 -6.57 31.95 6.94
CA PRO A 440 -6.76 32.63 5.67
C PRO A 440 -8.23 32.97 5.41
N SER A 441 -8.48 34.15 4.87
CA SER A 441 -9.84 34.59 4.58
C SER A 441 -10.45 33.76 3.45
N VAL A 442 -11.66 33.28 3.69
CA VAL A 442 -12.42 32.47 2.75
C VAL A 442 -13.77 33.15 2.52
N THR A 443 -14.03 33.53 1.27
CA THR A 443 -15.27 34.23 0.90
C THR A 443 -16.47 33.29 1.04
N GLY A 444 -17.48 33.73 1.82
CA GLY A 444 -18.74 32.99 1.95
C GLY A 444 -18.76 31.94 3.07
N THR A 445 -17.70 31.84 3.88
CA THR A 445 -17.64 30.92 5.01
C THR A 445 -17.77 31.65 6.34
N GLY A 446 -18.45 31.02 7.30
CA GLY A 446 -18.45 31.39 8.69
C GLY A 446 -17.33 30.70 9.46
N PHE A 447 -16.89 31.31 10.56
CA PHE A 447 -15.85 30.76 11.41
C PHE A 447 -16.35 30.72 12.86
N THR A 448 -16.33 29.55 13.45
CA THR A 448 -16.66 29.38 14.87
C THR A 448 -15.40 29.11 15.65
N TRP A 449 -14.99 30.08 16.46
CA TRP A 449 -13.82 29.98 17.35
C TRP A 449 -14.20 29.46 18.71
N SER A 450 -13.38 28.59 19.26
CA SER A 450 -13.48 28.10 20.65
C SER A 450 -12.11 28.16 21.32
N ILE A 451 -12.09 28.52 22.60
CA ILE A 451 -10.86 28.74 23.35
C ILE A 451 -10.95 28.03 24.74
N ASN A 452 -9.83 27.45 25.14
CA ASN A 452 -9.61 26.95 26.48
C ASN A 452 -8.39 27.65 27.08
N GLY A 453 -8.49 28.10 28.33
CA GLY A 453 -7.41 28.85 29.01
C GLY A 453 -7.35 30.34 28.64
N GLY A 454 -8.38 30.89 28.03
CA GLY A 454 -8.46 32.28 27.61
C GLY A 454 -9.90 32.76 27.39
N THR A 455 -10.04 33.97 26.88
CA THR A 455 -11.33 34.61 26.54
C THR A 455 -11.25 35.22 25.14
N ILE A 456 -12.26 34.99 24.32
CA ILE A 456 -12.41 35.67 23.01
C ILE A 456 -12.88 37.09 23.26
N LEU A 457 -12.11 38.08 22.86
CA LEU A 457 -12.43 39.50 23.01
C LEU A 457 -13.25 40.02 21.82
N SER A 458 -12.94 39.60 20.61
CA SER A 458 -13.66 39.98 19.38
C SER A 458 -13.33 39.06 18.22
N GLY A 459 -14.07 39.14 17.12
CA GLY A 459 -13.77 38.41 15.88
C GLY A 459 -14.48 37.08 15.74
N GLN A 460 -15.36 36.69 16.66
CA GLN A 460 -16.21 35.51 16.48
C GLN A 460 -17.03 35.63 15.20
N GLY A 461 -17.08 34.59 14.39
CA GLY A 461 -17.75 34.57 13.09
C GLY A 461 -16.88 35.05 11.93
N THR A 462 -15.67 35.56 12.18
CA THR A 462 -14.73 36.03 11.15
C THR A 462 -13.46 35.18 11.09
N ASN A 463 -12.68 35.33 10.06
CA ASN A 463 -11.41 34.61 9.88
C ASN A 463 -10.28 35.09 10.84
N MET A 464 -10.52 36.12 11.63
CA MET A 464 -9.56 36.62 12.62
C MET A 464 -10.24 36.78 13.98
N VAL A 465 -9.55 36.43 15.03
CA VAL A 465 -10.03 36.51 16.43
C VAL A 465 -9.00 37.16 17.32
N ASN A 466 -9.45 38.05 18.20
CA ASN A 466 -8.63 38.57 19.30
C ASN A 466 -8.97 37.82 20.57
N VAL A 467 -7.97 37.31 21.26
CA VAL A 467 -8.12 36.54 22.48
C VAL A 467 -7.22 37.09 23.59
N ASN A 468 -7.68 36.99 24.82
CA ASN A 468 -6.87 37.26 26.02
C ASN A 468 -6.61 35.94 26.73
N TRP A 469 -5.36 35.58 26.93
CA TRP A 469 -4.97 34.35 27.65
C TRP A 469 -4.94 34.61 29.18
N ASN A 470 -5.41 33.65 29.95
CA ASN A 470 -5.57 33.77 31.40
C ASN A 470 -4.28 33.55 32.19
N GLY A 471 -3.12 33.39 31.53
CA GLY A 471 -1.82 33.21 32.20
C GLY A 471 -1.59 31.81 32.77
N GLY A 472 -2.25 30.79 32.26
CA GLY A 472 -1.97 29.38 32.56
C GLY A 472 -0.77 28.84 31.78
N THR A 473 -0.37 27.61 32.08
CA THR A 473 0.79 26.97 31.44
C THR A 473 0.48 26.49 30.01
N VAL A 474 -0.76 26.19 29.67
CA VAL A 474 -1.20 25.74 28.35
C VAL A 474 -2.62 26.24 28.07
N GLY A 475 -2.82 26.79 26.90
CA GLY A 475 -4.16 27.10 26.36
C GLY A 475 -4.33 26.51 24.96
N SER A 476 -5.57 26.37 24.51
CA SER A 476 -5.87 25.96 23.12
C SER A 476 -6.90 26.88 22.49
N LEU A 477 -6.67 27.16 21.21
CA LEU A 477 -7.59 27.92 20.36
C LEU A 477 -7.93 27.05 19.15
N ASN A 478 -9.20 26.81 18.92
CA ASN A 478 -9.68 26.03 17.80
C ASN A 478 -10.63 26.84 16.93
N VAL A 479 -10.68 26.53 15.66
CA VAL A 479 -11.62 27.13 14.70
C VAL A 479 -12.28 26.04 13.88
N VAL A 480 -13.57 26.19 13.66
CA VAL A 480 -14.36 25.41 12.71
C VAL A 480 -14.81 26.36 11.61
N GLN A 481 -14.45 26.04 10.40
CA GLN A 481 -14.91 26.71 9.19
C GLN A 481 -16.20 26.02 8.72
N GLN A 482 -17.26 26.82 8.43
CA GLN A 482 -18.58 26.33 8.03
C GLN A 482 -18.94 26.78 6.63
#